data_60ec0cdb22f1b0d23a4ca487684a9a6a
#
_entry.id   60ec0cdb22f1b0d23a4ca487684a9a6a
#
_cell.length_a   1.000
_cell.length_b   1.000
_cell.length_c   1.000
_cell.angle_alpha   90.00
_cell.angle_beta   90.00
_cell.angle_gamma   90.00
#
_symmetry.space_group_name_H-M   'P 1'
#
loop_
_entity.id
_entity.type
_entity.pdbx_description
1 polymer ?
#
loop_
_entity_poly.entity_id
_entity_poly.type
_entity_poly.pdbx_seq_one_letter_code
_entity_poly.pdbx_strand_id
1 'polypeptide(L)'
;TVQAVSALLKPGDTIIDGGNTKFHDDVRRAAELNAKGIHYVDAGTSGGIWGLKIGYCLMVGGEEAPVKRLAPIFTTLAPEHGWAHMGGHGAGHYVKMVHNGIEYSMMQGYAEGFELMAKSNYNLDLAKIADLWMHGSVVRSWLLELAADALAQDPRLDQLKGYVQDSGEGRWMVLDAIEKDVAVPTLTAALFTRFRSRQHDTFAEKMLAALRNAFGGHAVRR
;
A
#
# COMPACT_ATOMS: atom_id res chain seq x y z
N THR A 1 10.71 -19.58 -2.48
CA THR A 1 9.57 -20.22 -3.19
C THR A 1 9.88 -20.35 -4.68
N VAL A 2 10.17 -19.25 -5.44
CA VAL A 2 10.36 -19.27 -6.91
C VAL A 2 11.41 -20.29 -7.35
N GLN A 3 12.60 -20.30 -6.72
CA GLN A 3 13.67 -21.27 -7.04
C GLN A 3 13.24 -22.72 -6.82
N ALA A 4 12.51 -23.02 -5.74
CA ALA A 4 12.03 -24.37 -5.47
C ALA A 4 10.99 -24.83 -6.49
N VAL A 5 10.08 -23.93 -6.88
CA VAL A 5 9.07 -24.22 -7.91
C VAL A 5 9.73 -24.40 -9.29
N SER A 6 10.68 -23.53 -9.66
CA SER A 6 11.36 -23.61 -10.95
C SER A 6 12.11 -24.93 -11.19
N ALA A 7 12.54 -25.59 -10.13
CA ALA A 7 13.19 -26.90 -10.24
C ALA A 7 12.24 -28.03 -10.68
N LEU A 8 10.92 -27.82 -10.57
CA LEU A 8 9.88 -28.78 -10.95
C LEU A 8 9.24 -28.49 -12.31
N LEU A 9 9.66 -27.39 -12.95
CA LEU A 9 9.11 -26.89 -14.20
C LEU A 9 10.01 -27.23 -15.39
N LYS A 10 9.43 -27.19 -16.56
CA LYS A 10 10.10 -27.44 -17.86
C LYS A 10 10.00 -26.20 -18.76
N PRO A 11 10.83 -26.10 -19.79
CA PRO A 11 10.73 -25.04 -20.79
C PRO A 11 9.29 -24.90 -21.35
N GLY A 12 8.81 -23.67 -21.44
CA GLY A 12 7.44 -23.32 -21.84
C GLY A 12 6.44 -23.16 -20.69
N ASP A 13 6.78 -23.63 -19.48
CA ASP A 13 5.96 -23.37 -18.30
C ASP A 13 6.05 -21.89 -17.88
N THR A 14 5.08 -21.45 -17.08
CA THR A 14 5.03 -20.05 -16.61
C THR A 14 4.84 -20.02 -15.09
N ILE A 15 5.62 -19.20 -14.41
CA ILE A 15 5.39 -18.80 -13.02
C ILE A 15 4.65 -17.46 -13.01
N ILE A 16 3.56 -17.38 -12.24
CA ILE A 16 2.89 -16.11 -11.91
C ILE A 16 3.20 -15.78 -10.45
N ASP A 17 3.86 -14.66 -10.21
CA ASP A 17 4.05 -14.11 -8.86
C ASP A 17 2.93 -13.11 -8.56
N GLY A 18 1.96 -13.52 -7.75
CA GLY A 18 0.85 -12.69 -7.28
C GLY A 18 1.05 -12.19 -5.85
N GLY A 19 2.27 -12.27 -5.33
CA GLY A 19 2.61 -11.83 -3.98
C GLY A 19 2.85 -10.33 -3.87
N ASN A 20 3.31 -9.91 -2.70
CA ASN A 20 3.82 -8.55 -2.48
C ASN A 20 5.34 -8.56 -2.69
N THR A 21 5.77 -8.32 -3.91
CA THR A 21 7.17 -8.45 -4.34
C THR A 21 7.76 -7.11 -4.75
N LYS A 22 9.03 -6.88 -4.39
CA LYS A 22 9.79 -5.73 -4.88
C LYS A 22 10.10 -5.93 -6.36
N PHE A 23 9.67 -5.03 -7.23
CA PHE A 23 9.75 -5.16 -8.69
C PHE A 23 11.16 -5.45 -9.24
N HIS A 24 12.23 -5.01 -8.56
CA HIS A 24 13.60 -5.35 -8.93
C HIS A 24 13.88 -6.87 -8.83
N ASP A 25 13.24 -7.54 -7.87
CA ASP A 25 13.36 -8.99 -7.75
C ASP A 25 12.66 -9.73 -8.88
N ASP A 26 11.56 -9.15 -9.41
CA ASP A 26 10.87 -9.73 -10.56
C ASP A 26 11.74 -9.67 -11.81
N VAL A 27 12.38 -8.53 -12.08
CA VAL A 27 13.30 -8.37 -13.20
C VAL A 27 14.44 -9.39 -13.13
N ARG A 28 15.05 -9.54 -11.94
CA ARG A 28 16.12 -10.52 -11.73
C ARG A 28 15.63 -11.96 -11.90
N ARG A 29 14.50 -12.31 -11.29
CA ARG A 29 13.90 -13.66 -11.37
C ARG A 29 13.50 -14.01 -12.80
N ALA A 30 12.92 -13.06 -13.52
CA ALA A 30 12.57 -13.24 -14.93
C ALA A 30 13.79 -13.58 -15.78
N ALA A 31 14.91 -12.85 -15.61
CA ALA A 31 16.15 -13.14 -16.34
C ALA A 31 16.68 -14.55 -16.04
N GLU A 32 16.68 -14.97 -14.76
CA GLU A 32 17.12 -16.29 -14.32
C GLU A 32 16.24 -17.43 -14.88
N LEU A 33 14.91 -17.21 -14.98
CA LEU A 33 13.95 -18.21 -15.46
C LEU A 33 13.90 -18.28 -16.98
N ASN A 34 13.95 -17.15 -17.67
CA ASN A 34 13.99 -17.09 -19.13
C ASN A 34 15.20 -17.82 -19.70
N ALA A 35 16.36 -17.77 -19.00
CA ALA A 35 17.54 -18.57 -19.37
C ALA A 35 17.30 -20.09 -19.34
N LYS A 36 16.26 -20.55 -18.62
CA LYS A 36 15.82 -21.95 -18.54
C LYS A 36 14.61 -22.24 -19.44
N GLY A 37 14.16 -21.26 -20.23
CA GLY A 37 12.95 -21.35 -21.05
C GLY A 37 11.64 -21.31 -20.24
N ILE A 38 11.67 -20.89 -18.98
CA ILE A 38 10.49 -20.75 -18.11
C ILE A 38 10.07 -19.28 -18.12
N HIS A 39 8.82 -19.01 -18.43
CA HIS A 39 8.28 -17.64 -18.41
C HIS A 39 7.98 -17.18 -16.99
N TYR A 40 8.14 -15.87 -16.75
CA TYR A 40 7.80 -15.23 -15.49
C TYR A 40 6.83 -14.07 -15.71
N VAL A 41 5.78 -14.02 -14.93
CA VAL A 41 4.76 -12.95 -14.96
C VAL A 41 4.56 -12.45 -13.52
N ASP A 42 4.69 -11.16 -13.33
CA ASP A 42 4.39 -10.48 -12.07
C ASP A 42 2.97 -9.91 -12.11
N ALA A 43 2.19 -10.17 -11.06
CA ALA A 43 0.80 -9.76 -10.97
C ALA A 43 0.53 -9.02 -9.65
N GLY A 44 0.77 -7.70 -9.66
CA GLY A 44 0.43 -6.83 -8.57
C GLY A 44 -1.08 -6.85 -8.31
N THR A 45 -1.48 -7.23 -7.09
CA THR A 45 -2.87 -7.53 -6.76
C THR A 45 -3.40 -6.54 -5.73
N SER A 46 -4.55 -5.91 -6.01
CA SER A 46 -5.33 -5.11 -5.06
C SER A 46 -6.73 -5.71 -4.90
N GLY A 47 -7.37 -5.48 -3.74
CA GLY A 47 -8.68 -6.04 -3.40
C GLY A 47 -8.72 -6.72 -2.03
N GLY A 48 -7.57 -7.04 -1.45
CA GLY A 48 -7.45 -7.59 -0.10
C GLY A 48 -8.36 -8.80 0.15
N ILE A 49 -8.98 -8.87 1.31
CA ILE A 49 -9.88 -9.95 1.70
C ILE A 49 -11.20 -9.97 0.90
N TRP A 50 -11.55 -8.86 0.27
CA TRP A 50 -12.79 -8.72 -0.51
C TRP A 50 -12.66 -9.26 -1.93
N GLY A 51 -11.44 -9.39 -2.45
CA GLY A 51 -11.18 -9.81 -3.82
C GLY A 51 -11.81 -11.15 -4.19
N LEU A 52 -11.97 -12.07 -3.24
CA LEU A 52 -12.68 -13.35 -3.49
C LEU A 52 -14.15 -13.14 -3.85
N LYS A 53 -14.78 -12.09 -3.33
CA LYS A 53 -16.22 -11.81 -3.55
C LYS A 53 -16.47 -10.89 -4.74
N ILE A 54 -15.64 -9.85 -4.89
CA ILE A 54 -15.88 -8.77 -5.85
C ILE A 54 -14.87 -8.75 -7.00
N GLY A 55 -13.90 -9.66 -7.00
CA GLY A 55 -12.79 -9.71 -7.94
C GLY A 55 -11.60 -8.86 -7.49
N TYR A 56 -10.44 -9.13 -8.09
CA TYR A 56 -9.17 -8.44 -7.81
C TYR A 56 -8.86 -7.43 -8.91
N CYS A 57 -8.28 -6.30 -8.54
CA CYS A 57 -7.61 -5.43 -9.51
C CYS A 57 -6.19 -5.96 -9.73
N LEU A 58 -5.87 -6.35 -10.98
CA LEU A 58 -4.60 -7.01 -11.31
C LEU A 58 -3.78 -6.14 -12.27
N MET A 59 -2.60 -5.74 -11.84
CA MET A 59 -1.60 -5.03 -12.61
C MET A 59 -0.53 -6.03 -13.06
N VAL A 60 -0.53 -6.44 -14.33
CA VAL A 60 0.25 -7.58 -14.81
C VAL A 60 1.48 -7.11 -15.59
N GLY A 61 2.66 -7.58 -15.22
CA GLY A 61 3.93 -7.38 -15.92
C GLY A 61 4.47 -8.70 -16.48
N GLY A 62 5.24 -8.59 -17.55
CA GLY A 62 5.87 -9.74 -18.21
C GLY A 62 5.86 -9.63 -19.73
N GLU A 63 6.40 -10.63 -20.40
CA GLU A 63 6.36 -10.71 -21.88
C GLU A 63 4.91 -10.81 -22.38
N GLU A 64 4.62 -10.16 -23.50
CA GLU A 64 3.26 -10.07 -24.06
C GLU A 64 2.63 -11.44 -24.34
N ALA A 65 3.38 -12.37 -24.93
CA ALA A 65 2.85 -13.67 -25.33
C ALA A 65 2.43 -14.55 -24.14
N PRO A 66 3.24 -14.74 -23.07
CA PRO A 66 2.81 -15.39 -21.84
C PRO A 66 1.62 -14.70 -21.16
N VAL A 67 1.64 -13.37 -21.04
CA VAL A 67 0.52 -12.61 -20.42
C VAL A 67 -0.77 -12.83 -21.21
N LYS A 68 -0.73 -12.76 -22.54
CA LYS A 68 -1.88 -12.99 -23.41
C LYS A 68 -2.45 -14.40 -23.27
N ARG A 69 -1.57 -15.42 -23.16
CA ARG A 69 -1.97 -16.81 -22.91
C ARG A 69 -2.70 -16.96 -21.56
N LEU A 70 -2.33 -16.18 -20.56
CA LEU A 70 -2.90 -16.21 -19.20
C LEU A 70 -4.14 -15.32 -19.05
N ALA A 71 -4.51 -14.54 -20.04
CA ALA A 71 -5.65 -13.64 -20.01
C ALA A 71 -6.95 -14.27 -19.47
N PRO A 72 -7.31 -15.53 -19.82
CA PRO A 72 -8.51 -16.17 -19.24
C PRO A 72 -8.47 -16.29 -17.72
N ILE A 73 -7.28 -16.51 -17.12
CA ILE A 73 -7.11 -16.58 -15.66
C ILE A 73 -7.35 -15.19 -15.05
N PHE A 74 -6.71 -14.17 -15.60
CA PHE A 74 -6.85 -12.80 -15.08
C PHE A 74 -8.29 -12.29 -15.22
N THR A 75 -8.94 -12.59 -16.34
CA THR A 75 -10.36 -12.23 -16.56
C THR A 75 -11.31 -12.94 -15.59
N THR A 76 -10.98 -14.17 -15.16
CA THR A 76 -11.78 -14.90 -14.17
C THR A 76 -11.60 -14.32 -12.76
N LEU A 77 -10.40 -13.84 -12.43
CA LEU A 77 -10.06 -13.33 -11.10
C LEU A 77 -10.46 -11.86 -10.90
N ALA A 78 -10.58 -11.10 -11.97
CA ALA A 78 -10.85 -9.67 -11.92
C ALA A 78 -12.32 -9.35 -12.32
N PRO A 79 -12.91 -8.26 -11.81
CA PRO A 79 -14.14 -7.75 -12.37
C PRO A 79 -13.91 -7.21 -13.80
N GLU A 80 -14.98 -6.86 -14.49
CA GLU A 80 -14.88 -6.23 -15.80
C GLU A 80 -13.94 -5.01 -15.74
N HIS A 81 -12.99 -4.93 -16.69
CA HIS A 81 -11.91 -3.93 -16.71
C HIS A 81 -10.96 -3.94 -15.48
N GLY A 82 -11.01 -4.97 -14.65
CA GLY A 82 -10.22 -5.05 -13.40
C GLY A 82 -8.79 -5.57 -13.58
N TRP A 83 -8.33 -5.90 -14.82
CA TRP A 83 -6.94 -6.26 -15.06
C TRP A 83 -6.40 -5.64 -16.35
N ALA A 84 -5.09 -5.40 -16.37
CA ALA A 84 -4.40 -4.95 -17.58
C ALA A 84 -2.92 -5.30 -17.57
N HIS A 85 -2.34 -5.42 -18.78
CA HIS A 85 -0.91 -5.60 -18.98
C HIS A 85 -0.20 -4.25 -18.88
N MET A 86 0.69 -4.10 -17.90
CA MET A 86 1.36 -2.84 -17.57
C MET A 86 2.68 -2.65 -18.33
N GLY A 87 3.27 -3.73 -18.83
CA GLY A 87 4.56 -3.69 -19.53
C GLY A 87 5.41 -4.93 -19.26
N GLY A 88 6.73 -4.82 -19.42
CA GLY A 88 7.67 -5.91 -19.20
C GLY A 88 7.74 -6.39 -17.75
N HIS A 89 8.69 -7.28 -17.47
CA HIS A 89 8.89 -7.87 -16.15
C HIS A 89 9.10 -6.81 -15.07
N GLY A 90 8.39 -6.94 -13.95
CA GLY A 90 8.39 -6.02 -12.83
C GLY A 90 7.41 -4.83 -12.98
N ALA A 91 6.85 -4.58 -14.18
CA ALA A 91 5.93 -3.45 -14.38
C ALA A 91 4.64 -3.59 -13.58
N GLY A 92 4.13 -4.79 -13.39
CA GLY A 92 2.94 -5.06 -12.57
C GLY A 92 3.16 -4.70 -11.11
N HIS A 93 4.19 -5.25 -10.49
CA HIS A 93 4.55 -4.94 -9.10
C HIS A 93 5.03 -3.49 -8.92
N TYR A 94 5.65 -2.87 -9.94
CA TYR A 94 5.98 -1.45 -9.91
C TYR A 94 4.72 -0.58 -9.80
N VAL A 95 3.74 -0.82 -10.67
CA VAL A 95 2.46 -0.09 -10.63
C VAL A 95 1.73 -0.36 -9.31
N LYS A 96 1.78 -1.61 -8.80
CA LYS A 96 1.20 -1.95 -7.50
C LYS A 96 1.90 -1.22 -6.34
N MET A 97 3.20 -1.09 -6.36
CA MET A 97 3.97 -0.33 -5.38
C MET A 97 3.51 1.14 -5.34
N VAL A 98 3.37 1.76 -6.51
CA VAL A 98 2.89 3.15 -6.62
C VAL A 98 1.44 3.27 -6.13
N HIS A 99 0.57 2.32 -6.52
CA HIS A 99 -0.80 2.24 -6.01
C HIS A 99 -0.82 2.25 -4.46
N ASN A 100 0.00 1.42 -3.82
CA ASN A 100 0.04 1.35 -2.36
C ASN A 100 0.60 2.63 -1.71
N GLY A 101 1.54 3.31 -2.35
CA GLY A 101 2.00 4.62 -1.88
C GLY A 101 0.91 5.68 -1.93
N ILE A 102 0.11 5.70 -2.98
CA ILE A 102 -1.08 6.56 -3.08
C ILE A 102 -2.08 6.20 -1.97
N GLU A 103 -2.34 4.91 -1.75
CA GLU A 103 -3.20 4.41 -0.69
C GLU A 103 -2.74 4.90 0.69
N TYR A 104 -1.44 4.82 1.02
CA TYR A 104 -0.89 5.35 2.27
C TYR A 104 -1.20 6.83 2.46
N SER A 105 -1.03 7.63 1.40
CA SER A 105 -1.30 9.06 1.42
C SER A 105 -2.78 9.37 1.63
N MET A 106 -3.66 8.63 0.96
CA MET A 106 -5.11 8.77 1.12
C MET A 106 -5.55 8.39 2.54
N MET A 107 -5.08 7.26 3.07
CA MET A 107 -5.36 6.84 4.44
C MET A 107 -4.91 7.87 5.46
N GLN A 108 -3.72 8.45 5.28
CA GLN A 108 -3.20 9.49 6.17
C GLN A 108 -4.06 10.75 6.12
N GLY A 109 -4.48 11.19 4.94
CA GLY A 109 -5.37 12.34 4.79
C GLY A 109 -6.71 12.14 5.49
N TYR A 110 -7.33 10.97 5.36
CA TYR A 110 -8.55 10.64 6.11
C TYR A 110 -8.29 10.62 7.61
N ALA A 111 -7.24 9.95 8.06
CA ALA A 111 -6.94 9.84 9.50
C ALA A 111 -6.78 11.21 10.16
N GLU A 112 -6.02 12.12 9.56
CA GLU A 112 -5.81 13.48 10.06
C GLU A 112 -7.11 14.31 10.04
N GLY A 113 -7.89 14.22 8.97
CA GLY A 113 -9.16 14.94 8.84
C GLY A 113 -10.19 14.46 9.87
N PHE A 114 -10.34 13.15 10.05
CA PHE A 114 -11.26 12.59 11.05
C PHE A 114 -10.79 12.85 12.48
N GLU A 115 -9.49 12.83 12.76
CA GLU A 115 -8.95 13.20 14.08
C GLU A 115 -9.25 14.67 14.42
N LEU A 116 -9.09 15.58 13.45
CA LEU A 116 -9.40 16.99 13.62
C LEU A 116 -10.89 17.19 13.95
N MET A 117 -11.77 16.50 13.22
CA MET A 117 -13.22 16.55 13.48
C MET A 117 -13.56 15.97 14.85
N ALA A 118 -12.94 14.85 15.25
CA ALA A 118 -13.14 14.24 16.56
C ALA A 118 -12.75 15.15 17.73
N LYS A 119 -11.77 16.03 17.52
CA LYS A 119 -11.29 17.01 18.53
C LYS A 119 -11.97 18.36 18.42
N SER A 120 -12.90 18.54 17.49
CA SER A 120 -13.62 19.81 17.33
C SER A 120 -14.59 20.09 18.50
N ASN A 121 -15.00 21.34 18.63
CA ASN A 121 -16.02 21.74 19.59
C ASN A 121 -17.46 21.37 19.17
N TYR A 122 -17.62 20.74 18.00
CA TYR A 122 -18.91 20.29 17.51
C TYR A 122 -19.14 18.83 17.92
N ASN A 123 -20.39 18.50 18.22
CA ASN A 123 -20.77 17.12 18.46
C ASN A 123 -21.04 16.40 17.13
N LEU A 124 -19.95 16.03 16.43
CA LEU A 124 -20.00 15.45 15.10
C LEU A 124 -20.17 13.93 15.16
N ASP A 125 -21.09 13.43 14.36
CA ASP A 125 -21.21 12.00 14.06
C ASP A 125 -20.29 11.65 12.88
N LEU A 126 -19.13 11.10 13.18
CA LEU A 126 -18.09 10.81 12.19
C LEU A 126 -18.52 9.70 11.22
N ALA A 127 -19.27 8.71 11.67
CA ALA A 127 -19.79 7.64 10.82
C ALA A 127 -20.77 8.21 9.78
N LYS A 128 -21.70 9.07 10.22
CA LYS A 128 -22.64 9.76 9.33
C LYS A 128 -21.93 10.68 8.33
N ILE A 129 -20.85 11.35 8.73
CA ILE A 129 -20.06 12.21 7.84
C ILE A 129 -19.36 11.37 6.79
N ALA A 130 -18.73 10.25 7.17
CA ALA A 130 -18.07 9.36 6.25
C ALA A 130 -19.06 8.79 5.22
N ASP A 131 -20.23 8.33 5.65
CA ASP A 131 -21.30 7.85 4.79
C ASP A 131 -21.80 8.95 3.86
N LEU A 132 -22.10 10.15 4.38
CA LEU A 132 -22.54 11.30 3.57
C LEU A 132 -21.56 11.59 2.43
N TRP A 133 -20.26 11.54 2.71
CA TRP A 133 -19.24 11.83 1.70
C TRP A 133 -19.12 10.75 0.61
N MET A 134 -19.69 9.58 0.79
CA MET A 134 -19.82 8.59 -0.28
C MET A 134 -20.81 9.01 -1.37
N HIS A 135 -21.71 9.99 -1.09
CA HIS A 135 -22.79 10.41 -1.95
C HIS A 135 -22.52 11.81 -2.57
N GLY A 136 -21.79 11.85 -3.68
CA GLY A 136 -21.54 13.07 -4.46
C GLY A 136 -20.34 13.91 -4.02
N SER A 137 -19.61 13.50 -3.00
CA SER A 137 -18.38 14.20 -2.57
C SER A 137 -17.16 13.80 -3.43
N VAL A 138 -16.25 14.75 -3.64
CA VAL A 138 -15.00 14.54 -4.38
C VAL A 138 -14.02 13.60 -3.65
N VAL A 139 -14.14 13.46 -2.32
CA VAL A 139 -13.30 12.56 -1.51
C VAL A 139 -13.86 11.13 -1.42
N ARG A 140 -14.90 10.81 -2.19
CA ARG A 140 -15.46 9.46 -2.26
C ARG A 140 -14.41 8.44 -2.68
N SER A 141 -14.29 7.34 -1.93
CA SER A 141 -13.41 6.22 -2.29
C SER A 141 -13.82 4.96 -1.53
N TRP A 142 -13.33 3.79 -1.94
CA TRP A 142 -13.52 2.56 -1.18
C TRP A 142 -12.89 2.64 0.22
N LEU A 143 -11.75 3.34 0.38
CA LEU A 143 -11.16 3.57 1.70
C LEU A 143 -12.11 4.36 2.63
N LEU A 144 -12.85 5.32 2.10
CA LEU A 144 -13.82 6.08 2.87
C LEU A 144 -15.04 5.23 3.26
N GLU A 145 -15.52 4.34 2.36
CA GLU A 145 -16.56 3.35 2.68
C GLU A 145 -16.14 2.46 3.84
N LEU A 146 -14.93 1.90 3.79
CA LEU A 146 -14.36 1.09 4.89
C LEU A 146 -14.21 1.89 6.18
N ALA A 147 -13.88 3.19 6.11
CA ALA A 147 -13.84 4.07 7.28
C ALA A 147 -15.24 4.31 7.85
N ALA A 148 -16.27 4.48 7.01
CA ALA A 148 -17.65 4.61 7.45
C ALA A 148 -18.12 3.35 8.20
N ASP A 149 -17.82 2.17 7.67
CA ASP A 149 -18.15 0.88 8.30
C ASP A 149 -17.44 0.72 9.66
N ALA A 150 -16.15 1.06 9.74
CA ALA A 150 -15.38 0.97 10.97
C ALA A 150 -15.94 1.93 12.04
N LEU A 151 -16.24 3.16 11.68
CA LEU A 151 -16.80 4.18 12.59
C LEU A 151 -18.25 3.86 13.01
N ALA A 152 -19.03 3.19 12.15
CA ALA A 152 -20.36 2.71 12.52
C ALA A 152 -20.30 1.61 13.59
N GLN A 153 -19.27 0.75 13.56
CA GLN A 153 -19.07 -0.32 14.54
C GLN A 153 -18.46 0.19 15.85
N ASP A 154 -17.50 1.09 15.76
CA ASP A 154 -16.79 1.67 16.90
C ASP A 154 -16.57 3.18 16.65
N PRO A 155 -17.50 4.06 17.02
CA PRO A 155 -17.48 5.49 16.70
C PRO A 155 -16.25 6.26 17.19
N ARG A 156 -15.52 5.71 18.14
CA ARG A 156 -14.32 6.31 18.74
C ARG A 156 -13.05 5.51 18.48
N LEU A 157 -13.17 4.36 17.82
CA LEU A 157 -12.10 3.40 17.61
C LEU A 157 -11.40 2.98 18.93
N ASP A 158 -12.15 2.94 20.04
CA ASP A 158 -11.62 2.68 21.37
C ASP A 158 -11.10 1.24 21.52
N GLN A 159 -11.54 0.32 20.67
CA GLN A 159 -11.07 -1.07 20.64
C GLN A 159 -9.72 -1.26 19.94
N LEU A 160 -9.20 -0.22 19.27
CA LEU A 160 -7.97 -0.28 18.51
C LEU A 160 -6.82 0.44 19.22
N LYS A 161 -5.61 -0.03 18.99
CA LYS A 161 -4.39 0.69 19.36
C LYS A 161 -3.82 1.41 18.16
N GLY A 162 -3.32 2.63 18.36
CA GLY A 162 -2.67 3.44 17.34
C GLY A 162 -1.28 2.87 16.95
N TYR A 163 -1.24 1.66 16.43
CA TYR A 163 -0.04 0.94 16.00
C TYR A 163 -0.22 0.48 14.56
N VAL A 164 0.50 1.11 13.62
CA VAL A 164 0.31 0.88 12.18
C VAL A 164 1.58 0.32 11.55
N GLN A 165 1.47 -0.90 11.03
CA GLN A 165 2.56 -1.53 10.28
C GLN A 165 2.62 -1.03 8.82
N ASP A 166 3.74 -1.25 8.19
CA ASP A 166 3.91 -1.15 6.75
C ASP A 166 4.35 -2.51 6.18
N SER A 167 4.04 -2.77 4.94
CA SER A 167 4.35 -4.03 4.23
C SER A 167 5.47 -3.89 3.18
N GLY A 168 6.14 -2.74 3.16
CA GLY A 168 7.34 -2.49 2.37
C GLY A 168 7.12 -1.55 1.19
N GLU A 169 5.96 -1.53 0.56
CA GLU A 169 5.71 -0.79 -0.69
C GLU A 169 5.92 0.72 -0.53
N GLY A 170 5.45 1.30 0.58
CA GLY A 170 5.70 2.71 0.89
C GLY A 170 7.18 3.05 0.99
N ARG A 171 7.99 2.12 1.56
CA ARG A 171 9.45 2.27 1.63
C ARG A 171 10.08 2.19 0.24
N TRP A 172 9.68 1.19 -0.55
CA TRP A 172 10.22 0.98 -1.88
C TRP A 172 9.91 2.16 -2.80
N MET A 173 8.68 2.72 -2.71
CA MET A 173 8.29 3.89 -3.49
C MET A 173 9.08 5.14 -3.08
N VAL A 174 9.34 5.40 -1.79
CA VAL A 174 10.19 6.52 -1.35
C VAL A 174 11.62 6.37 -1.86
N LEU A 175 12.19 5.16 -1.80
CA LEU A 175 13.54 4.89 -2.31
C LEU A 175 13.61 5.08 -3.83
N ASP A 176 12.64 4.56 -4.58
CA ASP A 176 12.54 4.72 -6.03
C ASP A 176 12.37 6.20 -6.44
N ALA A 177 11.59 6.94 -5.66
CA ALA A 177 11.42 8.39 -5.86
C ALA A 177 12.73 9.17 -5.67
N ILE A 178 13.55 8.78 -4.68
CA ILE A 178 14.88 9.37 -4.47
C ILE A 178 15.80 9.05 -5.65
N GLU A 179 15.81 7.82 -6.14
CA GLU A 179 16.61 7.40 -7.29
C GLU A 179 16.23 8.11 -8.60
N LYS A 180 15.00 8.61 -8.69
CA LYS A 180 14.43 9.30 -9.86
C LYS A 180 14.27 10.82 -9.71
N ASP A 181 14.76 11.39 -8.62
CA ASP A 181 14.59 12.82 -8.31
C ASP A 181 13.11 13.28 -8.31
N VAL A 182 12.19 12.40 -7.90
CA VAL A 182 10.74 12.68 -7.79
C VAL A 182 10.37 13.03 -6.36
N ALA A 183 9.81 14.23 -6.15
CA ALA A 183 9.33 14.64 -4.84
C ALA A 183 8.03 13.94 -4.46
N VAL A 184 8.03 13.22 -3.32
CA VAL A 184 6.86 12.50 -2.77
C VAL A 184 6.61 12.87 -1.29
N PRO A 185 6.42 14.16 -0.95
CA PRO A 185 6.34 14.61 0.44
C PRO A 185 5.17 13.99 1.20
N THR A 186 3.99 13.89 0.61
CA THR A 186 2.79 13.33 1.24
C THR A 186 2.97 11.86 1.60
N LEU A 187 3.51 11.06 0.68
CA LEU A 187 3.82 9.66 0.94
C LEU A 187 4.89 9.50 2.02
N THR A 188 5.94 10.32 1.96
CA THR A 188 7.03 10.28 2.96
C THR A 188 6.48 10.58 4.35
N ALA A 189 5.63 11.60 4.49
CA ALA A 189 4.97 11.93 5.75
C ALA A 189 4.09 10.77 6.24
N ALA A 190 3.26 10.19 5.37
CA ALA A 190 2.40 9.05 5.71
C ALA A 190 3.20 7.82 6.18
N LEU A 191 4.32 7.51 5.50
CA LEU A 191 5.20 6.41 5.90
C LEU A 191 5.85 6.68 7.26
N PHE A 192 6.35 7.89 7.51
CA PHE A 192 7.02 8.26 8.76
C PHE A 192 6.02 8.32 9.93
N THR A 193 4.77 8.70 9.69
CA THR A 193 3.71 8.60 10.70
C THR A 193 3.48 7.15 11.13
N ARG A 194 3.53 6.17 10.20
CA ARG A 194 3.51 4.75 10.56
C ARG A 194 4.71 4.34 11.40
N PHE A 195 5.93 4.84 11.08
CA PHE A 195 7.09 4.59 11.94
C PHE A 195 6.88 5.16 13.34
N ARG A 196 6.37 6.39 13.40
CA ARG A 196 6.11 7.09 14.67
C ARG A 196 5.08 6.35 15.52
N SER A 197 4.02 5.81 14.91
CA SER A 197 2.98 5.06 15.64
C SER A 197 3.50 3.83 16.41
N ARG A 198 4.69 3.34 16.08
CA ARG A 198 5.33 2.17 16.69
C ARG A 198 6.41 2.51 17.70
N GLN A 199 6.66 3.80 17.92
CA GLN A 199 7.73 4.30 18.76
C GLN A 199 7.16 5.02 19.98
N HIS A 200 7.74 4.77 21.14
CA HIS A 200 7.39 5.45 22.38
C HIS A 200 8.66 6.01 23.01
N ASP A 201 8.57 7.22 23.57
CA ASP A 201 9.65 7.85 24.33
C ASP A 201 11.02 7.84 23.59
N THR A 202 11.01 8.37 22.37
CA THR A 202 12.16 8.26 21.47
C THR A 202 13.35 9.10 21.91
N PHE A 203 14.56 8.67 21.56
CA PHE A 203 15.78 9.45 21.78
C PHE A 203 15.70 10.86 21.16
N ALA A 204 15.08 11.00 19.98
CA ALA A 204 14.92 12.30 19.33
C ALA A 204 14.09 13.28 20.19
N GLU A 205 13.01 12.83 20.79
CA GLU A 205 12.18 13.64 21.69
C GLU A 205 12.89 13.98 22.99
N LYS A 206 13.65 13.02 23.55
CA LYS A 206 14.53 13.28 24.70
C LYS A 206 15.59 14.30 24.39
N MET A 207 16.22 14.24 23.21
CA MET A 207 17.22 15.22 22.75
C MET A 207 16.57 16.61 22.61
N LEU A 208 15.39 16.72 22.02
CA LEU A 208 14.67 18.00 21.93
C LEU A 208 14.35 18.58 23.31
N ALA A 209 13.89 17.76 24.25
CA ALA A 209 13.62 18.18 25.61
C ALA A 209 14.89 18.64 26.33
N ALA A 210 16.00 17.89 26.18
CA ALA A 210 17.29 18.25 26.76
C ALA A 210 17.83 19.59 26.20
N LEU A 211 17.76 19.79 24.88
CA LEU A 211 18.20 21.03 24.24
C LEU A 211 17.35 22.21 24.71
N ARG A 212 16.04 22.08 24.76
CA ARG A 212 15.14 23.13 25.27
C ARG A 212 15.44 23.48 26.72
N ASN A 213 15.74 22.50 27.55
CA ASN A 213 16.16 22.74 28.93
C ASN A 213 17.50 23.46 28.99
N ALA A 214 18.49 23.01 28.21
CA ALA A 214 19.86 23.53 28.25
C ALA A 214 19.94 24.99 27.80
N PHE A 215 19.25 25.41 26.75
CA PHE A 215 19.34 26.80 26.27
C PHE A 215 18.29 27.73 26.86
N GLY A 216 17.13 27.24 27.26
CA GLY A 216 15.99 28.07 27.68
C GLY A 216 15.49 27.81 29.11
N GLY A 217 16.10 26.89 29.87
CA GLY A 217 15.65 26.52 31.22
C GLY A 217 14.24 25.88 31.27
N HIS A 218 13.71 25.41 30.12
CA HIS A 218 12.37 24.83 30.08
C HIS A 218 12.31 23.55 30.91
N ALA A 219 11.25 23.39 31.70
CA ALA A 219 11.05 22.18 32.52
C ALA A 219 10.99 20.91 31.66
N VAL A 220 11.66 19.87 32.09
CA VAL A 220 11.59 18.52 31.50
C VAL A 220 10.79 17.59 32.41
N ARG A 221 10.01 16.70 31.82
CA ARG A 221 9.40 15.58 32.53
C ARG A 221 10.42 14.46 32.66
N ARG A 222 10.51 13.84 33.83
CA ARG A 222 11.39 12.69 34.13
C ARG A 222 10.55 11.45 34.33
#